data_70dd0cef64c59bcf4d2ca79986a5d1f6
#
_entry.id   70dd0cef64c59bcf4d2ca79986a5d1f6
#
_cell.length_a   1.000
_cell.length_b   1.000
_cell.length_c   1.000
_cell.angle_alpha   90.00
_cell.angle_beta   90.00
_cell.angle_gamma   90.00
#
_symmetry.space_group_name_H-M   'P 1'
#
loop_
_entity.id
_entity.type
_entity.pdbx_description
1 polymer ?
#
loop_
_entity_poly.entity_id
_entity_poly.type
_entity_poly.pdbx_seq_one_letter_code
_entity_poly.pdbx_strand_id
1 'polypeptide(L)'
;LYTSIGGMYAVVWTDVAQFAIMFLGVFVLGPILGVSQAGGISVMEETMQALGKSLTNPFACGISSSMIGMMLSYFLCSPGDPTMPQRALAAKDGKSAKFSFLVAGGIGFWMGIALILIGVAVRVIMPEIADNNAVLPMWILSYYPPVVRGFVIAGLIAAIMSSFDSFLILGTTHLMYDLGRSINPKLKDETIKKSLPYTTIAFGIVGIIIALYITSLFDFLYMVFSIMGAAICPALFAAVLFRDKVSSFGATA
;
A
#
# COMPACT_ATOMS: atom_id res chain seq x y z
N LEU A 1 2.50 13.83 -13.73
CA LEU A 1 1.97 14.66 -14.83
C LEU A 1 0.62 14.14 -15.34
N TYR A 2 0.50 12.87 -15.76
CA TYR A 2 -0.77 12.34 -16.29
C TYR A 2 -1.91 12.40 -15.25
N THR A 3 -1.61 12.19 -13.98
CA THR A 3 -2.52 12.31 -12.85
C THR A 3 -3.10 13.71 -12.71
N SER A 4 -2.27 14.74 -12.90
CA SER A 4 -2.69 16.13 -12.81
C SER A 4 -3.59 16.56 -13.96
N ILE A 5 -3.52 15.90 -15.12
CA ILE A 5 -4.31 16.18 -16.32
C ILE A 5 -5.57 15.32 -16.37
N GLY A 6 -5.44 14.02 -16.14
CA GLY A 6 -6.49 13.03 -16.31
C GLY A 6 -7.30 12.71 -15.06
N GLY A 7 -6.84 13.15 -13.88
CA GLY A 7 -7.50 12.90 -12.60
C GLY A 7 -7.75 11.42 -12.30
N MET A 8 -8.80 11.13 -11.55
CA MET A 8 -9.16 9.77 -11.11
C MET A 8 -9.39 8.79 -12.28
N TYR A 9 -9.92 9.25 -13.40
CA TYR A 9 -10.20 8.37 -14.55
C TYR A 9 -8.91 7.80 -15.15
N ALA A 10 -7.91 8.65 -15.36
CA ALA A 10 -6.61 8.21 -15.87
C ALA A 10 -5.92 7.25 -14.90
N VAL A 11 -5.98 7.54 -13.60
CA VAL A 11 -5.39 6.69 -12.56
C VAL A 11 -6.00 5.29 -12.56
N VAL A 12 -7.33 5.16 -12.59
CA VAL A 12 -7.99 3.85 -12.60
C VAL A 12 -7.54 2.98 -13.79
N TRP A 13 -7.44 3.55 -14.99
CA TRP A 13 -7.02 2.78 -16.17
C TRP A 13 -5.54 2.40 -16.13
N THR A 14 -4.69 3.30 -15.68
CA THR A 14 -3.26 2.98 -15.51
C THR A 14 -3.06 1.94 -14.42
N ASP A 15 -3.79 2.02 -13.29
CA ASP A 15 -3.73 1.05 -12.20
C ASP A 15 -4.07 -0.37 -12.67
N VAL A 16 -5.09 -0.53 -13.53
CA VAL A 16 -5.45 -1.86 -14.08
C VAL A 16 -4.29 -2.47 -14.87
N ALA A 17 -3.67 -1.70 -15.77
CA ALA A 17 -2.55 -2.17 -16.56
C ALA A 17 -1.32 -2.48 -15.69
N GLN A 18 -1.01 -1.60 -14.76
CA GLN A 18 0.08 -1.73 -13.80
C GLN A 18 -0.12 -2.94 -12.89
N PHE A 19 -1.35 -3.13 -12.37
CA PHE A 19 -1.70 -4.30 -11.58
C PHE A 19 -1.49 -5.60 -12.36
N ALA A 20 -1.91 -5.68 -13.62
CA ALA A 20 -1.76 -6.90 -14.42
C ALA A 20 -0.28 -7.29 -14.59
N ILE A 21 0.59 -6.33 -14.92
CA ILE A 21 2.04 -6.55 -15.09
C ILE A 21 2.67 -6.99 -13.75
N MET A 22 2.38 -6.28 -12.68
CA MET A 22 2.90 -6.59 -11.34
C MET A 22 2.39 -7.94 -10.84
N PHE A 23 1.10 -8.22 -10.99
CA PHE A 23 0.49 -9.45 -10.52
C PHE A 23 1.12 -10.67 -11.19
N LEU A 24 1.23 -10.67 -12.51
CA LEU A 24 1.86 -11.77 -13.24
C LEU A 24 3.35 -11.86 -12.96
N GLY A 25 4.08 -10.76 -12.98
CA GLY A 25 5.53 -10.74 -12.85
C GLY A 25 6.03 -11.04 -11.43
N VAL A 26 5.40 -10.45 -10.42
CA VAL A 26 5.84 -10.59 -9.03
C VAL A 26 5.06 -11.67 -8.31
N PHE A 27 3.72 -11.63 -8.33
CA PHE A 27 2.90 -12.49 -7.47
C PHE A 27 2.57 -13.88 -8.07
N VAL A 28 2.81 -14.08 -9.36
CA VAL A 28 2.69 -15.40 -10.00
C VAL A 28 4.06 -15.98 -10.31
N LEU A 29 4.87 -15.29 -11.13
CA LEU A 29 6.20 -15.77 -11.51
C LEU A 29 7.18 -15.76 -10.35
N GLY A 30 7.10 -14.76 -9.45
CA GLY A 30 8.00 -14.63 -8.30
C GLY A 30 8.05 -15.86 -7.40
N PRO A 31 6.93 -16.35 -6.85
CA PRO A 31 6.93 -17.57 -6.05
C PRO A 31 7.44 -18.79 -6.79
N ILE A 32 7.05 -18.95 -8.08
CA ILE A 32 7.47 -20.09 -8.91
C ILE A 32 9.00 -20.09 -9.08
N LEU A 33 9.56 -18.96 -9.50
CA LEU A 33 11.00 -18.83 -9.67
C LEU A 33 11.75 -18.90 -8.35
N GLY A 34 11.26 -18.21 -7.32
CA GLY A 34 11.88 -18.20 -6.00
C GLY A 34 11.98 -19.59 -5.39
N VAL A 35 10.88 -20.33 -5.35
CA VAL A 35 10.85 -21.70 -4.81
C VAL A 35 11.75 -22.62 -5.63
N SER A 36 11.71 -22.53 -6.98
CA SER A 36 12.56 -23.33 -7.86
C SER A 36 14.04 -23.05 -7.63
N GLN A 37 14.43 -21.79 -7.54
CA GLN A 37 15.83 -21.37 -7.36
C GLN A 37 16.35 -21.65 -5.94
N ALA A 38 15.49 -21.64 -4.93
CA ALA A 38 15.82 -22.00 -3.56
C ALA A 38 16.01 -23.52 -3.36
N GLY A 39 15.74 -24.35 -4.37
CA GLY A 39 15.82 -25.82 -4.26
C GLY A 39 14.56 -26.48 -3.72
N GLY A 40 13.43 -25.75 -3.69
CA GLY A 40 12.13 -26.25 -3.26
C GLY A 40 11.74 -25.83 -1.84
N ILE A 41 10.49 -26.12 -1.49
CA ILE A 41 9.90 -25.74 -0.19
C ILE A 41 10.62 -26.44 0.98
N SER A 42 11.11 -27.67 0.78
CA SER A 42 11.83 -28.42 1.83
C SER A 42 13.13 -27.72 2.25
N VAL A 43 13.93 -27.25 1.29
CA VAL A 43 15.17 -26.50 1.55
C VAL A 43 14.86 -25.16 2.24
N MET A 44 13.80 -24.51 1.81
CA MET A 44 13.34 -23.28 2.44
C MET A 44 12.93 -23.50 3.91
N GLU A 45 12.20 -24.58 4.20
CA GLU A 45 11.80 -24.94 5.57
C GLU A 45 13.02 -25.28 6.44
N GLU A 46 13.96 -26.10 5.94
CA GLU A 46 15.21 -26.42 6.65
C GLU A 46 16.01 -25.16 7.00
N THR A 47 16.14 -24.24 6.05
CA THR A 47 16.83 -22.97 6.29
C THR A 47 16.11 -22.13 7.35
N MET A 48 14.78 -22.08 7.31
CA MET A 48 14.00 -21.35 8.31
C MET A 48 14.12 -22.00 9.69
N GLN A 49 14.10 -23.33 9.77
CA GLN A 49 14.28 -24.06 11.04
C GLN A 49 15.67 -23.83 11.64
N ALA A 50 16.72 -23.76 10.83
CA ALA A 50 18.06 -23.40 11.27
C ALA A 50 18.12 -21.98 11.88
N LEU A 51 17.22 -21.09 11.49
CA LEU A 51 17.05 -19.74 12.04
C LEU A 51 16.07 -19.69 13.23
N GLY A 52 15.60 -20.84 13.74
CA GLY A 52 14.59 -20.91 14.80
C GLY A 52 13.19 -20.46 14.38
N LYS A 53 12.90 -20.51 13.07
CA LYS A 53 11.62 -20.11 12.45
C LYS A 53 11.04 -21.29 11.69
N SER A 54 9.81 -21.17 11.20
CA SER A 54 9.20 -22.18 10.34
C SER A 54 8.34 -21.51 9.29
N LEU A 55 8.38 -22.01 8.06
CA LEU A 55 7.54 -21.57 6.96
C LEU A 55 6.12 -22.15 7.10
N THR A 56 6.03 -23.39 7.62
CA THR A 56 4.77 -24.14 7.75
C THR A 56 4.02 -23.82 9.04
N ASN A 57 4.74 -23.37 10.08
CA ASN A 57 4.13 -22.97 11.35
C ASN A 57 4.36 -21.47 11.64
N PRO A 58 3.39 -20.61 11.34
CA PRO A 58 3.51 -19.16 11.55
C PRO A 58 3.67 -18.77 13.03
N PHE A 59 3.37 -19.68 13.95
CA PHE A 59 3.47 -19.46 15.40
C PHE A 59 4.76 -20.06 16.01
N ALA A 60 5.66 -20.61 15.21
CA ALA A 60 6.91 -21.22 15.70
C ALA A 60 7.77 -20.24 16.50
N CYS A 61 7.76 -18.95 16.14
CA CYS A 61 8.50 -17.91 16.86
C CYS A 61 7.75 -17.33 18.08
N GLY A 62 6.57 -17.85 18.40
CA GLY A 62 5.66 -17.25 19.36
C GLY A 62 4.98 -15.98 18.82
N ILE A 63 3.96 -15.54 19.53
CA ILE A 63 3.25 -14.29 19.18
C ILE A 63 3.88 -13.17 20.03
N SER A 64 4.64 -12.29 19.38
CA SER A 64 5.18 -11.12 20.08
C SER A 64 4.15 -10.02 20.23
N SER A 65 4.30 -9.21 21.27
CA SER A 65 3.44 -8.02 21.49
C SER A 65 3.49 -7.04 20.30
N SER A 66 4.65 -6.95 19.64
CA SER A 66 4.80 -6.13 18.43
C SER A 66 4.00 -6.68 17.24
N MET A 67 3.94 -8.00 17.05
CA MET A 67 3.09 -8.62 16.02
C MET A 67 1.61 -8.32 16.26
N ILE A 68 1.14 -8.48 17.51
CA ILE A 68 -0.25 -8.15 17.87
C ILE A 68 -0.50 -6.66 17.65
N GLY A 69 0.41 -5.79 18.08
CA GLY A 69 0.32 -4.36 17.89
C GLY A 69 0.22 -3.97 16.42
N MET A 70 1.05 -4.55 15.54
CA MET A 70 0.99 -4.34 14.10
C MET A 70 -0.34 -4.81 13.49
N MET A 71 -0.77 -6.02 13.81
CA MET A 71 -2.04 -6.56 13.29
C MET A 71 -3.23 -5.70 13.73
N LEU A 72 -3.27 -5.30 14.99
CA LEU A 72 -4.32 -4.41 15.51
C LEU A 72 -4.25 -3.03 14.87
N SER A 73 -3.07 -2.44 14.75
CA SER A 73 -2.89 -1.14 14.09
C SER A 73 -3.38 -1.18 12.66
N TYR A 74 -2.97 -2.18 11.89
CA TYR A 74 -3.41 -2.33 10.50
C TYR A 74 -4.91 -2.56 10.39
N PHE A 75 -5.47 -3.43 11.22
CA PHE A 75 -6.91 -3.73 11.23
C PHE A 75 -7.75 -2.53 11.65
N LEU A 76 -7.33 -1.81 12.68
CA LEU A 76 -8.04 -0.64 13.18
C LEU A 76 -7.87 0.58 12.25
N CYS A 77 -6.70 0.74 11.61
CA CYS A 77 -6.42 1.88 10.74
C CYS A 77 -6.99 1.71 9.33
N SER A 78 -7.17 0.46 8.86
CA SER A 78 -7.69 0.18 7.51
C SER A 78 -9.01 0.89 7.19
N PRO A 79 -10.03 0.94 8.07
CA PRO A 79 -11.25 1.72 7.82
C PRO A 79 -11.04 3.23 7.80
N GLY A 80 -9.98 3.71 8.47
CA GLY A 80 -9.60 5.13 8.52
C GLY A 80 -8.76 5.57 7.31
N ASP A 81 -8.31 4.64 6.47
CA ASP A 81 -7.63 4.96 5.22
C ASP A 81 -8.61 5.61 4.24
N PRO A 82 -8.47 6.91 3.95
CA PRO A 82 -9.43 7.64 3.12
C PRO A 82 -9.47 7.14 1.67
N THR A 83 -8.50 6.35 1.22
CA THR A 83 -8.53 5.73 -0.13
C THR A 83 -9.63 4.68 -0.25
N MET A 84 -9.97 3.99 0.83
CA MET A 84 -11.01 2.96 0.86
C MET A 84 -12.42 3.53 0.67
N PRO A 85 -12.90 4.51 1.49
CA PRO A 85 -14.18 5.16 1.26
C PRO A 85 -14.28 5.82 -0.10
N GLN A 86 -13.20 6.46 -0.60
CA GLN A 86 -13.18 7.09 -1.91
C GLN A 86 -13.50 6.09 -3.03
N ARG A 87 -12.91 4.90 -2.99
CA ARG A 87 -13.18 3.83 -3.97
C ARG A 87 -14.58 3.25 -3.80
N ALA A 88 -15.07 3.10 -2.56
CA ALA A 88 -16.43 2.65 -2.29
C ALA A 88 -17.48 3.62 -2.85
N LEU A 89 -17.26 4.92 -2.68
CA LEU A 89 -18.15 5.98 -3.20
C LEU A 89 -18.09 6.12 -4.73
N ALA A 90 -16.97 5.77 -5.35
CA ALA A 90 -16.82 5.75 -6.81
C ALA A 90 -17.47 4.53 -7.48
N ALA A 91 -17.88 3.52 -6.72
CA ALA A 91 -18.54 2.34 -7.25
C ALA A 91 -19.97 2.66 -7.74
N LYS A 92 -20.43 1.93 -8.77
CA LYS A 92 -21.76 2.10 -9.36
C LYS A 92 -22.90 1.91 -8.36
N ASP A 93 -22.76 0.95 -7.48
CA ASP A 93 -23.74 0.60 -6.44
C ASP A 93 -23.07 -0.14 -5.27
N GLY A 94 -23.80 -0.30 -4.17
CA GLY A 94 -23.28 -0.97 -2.97
C GLY A 94 -22.93 -2.45 -3.16
N LYS A 95 -23.58 -3.15 -4.10
CA LYS A 95 -23.26 -4.56 -4.42
C LYS A 95 -21.92 -4.63 -5.14
N SER A 96 -21.70 -3.76 -6.11
CA SER A 96 -20.43 -3.65 -6.84
C SER A 96 -19.28 -3.26 -5.89
N ALA A 97 -19.49 -2.32 -4.98
CA ALA A 97 -18.52 -1.98 -3.95
C ALA A 97 -18.17 -3.20 -3.09
N LYS A 98 -19.17 -3.87 -2.52
CA LYS A 98 -18.96 -5.08 -1.70
C LYS A 98 -18.19 -6.17 -2.45
N PHE A 99 -18.59 -6.46 -3.69
CA PHE A 99 -17.94 -7.47 -4.51
C PHE A 99 -16.47 -7.11 -4.80
N SER A 100 -16.20 -5.85 -5.13
CA SER A 100 -14.84 -5.35 -5.37
C SER A 100 -13.93 -5.52 -4.15
N PHE A 101 -14.43 -5.20 -2.95
CA PHE A 101 -13.65 -5.40 -1.71
C PHE A 101 -13.41 -6.88 -1.39
N LEU A 102 -14.38 -7.75 -1.63
CA LEU A 102 -14.21 -9.20 -1.44
C LEU A 102 -13.15 -9.78 -2.38
N VAL A 103 -13.22 -9.42 -3.67
CA VAL A 103 -12.23 -9.84 -4.67
C VAL A 103 -10.85 -9.27 -4.33
N ALA A 104 -10.76 -7.99 -3.99
CA ALA A 104 -9.50 -7.38 -3.58
C ALA A 104 -8.90 -8.03 -2.34
N GLY A 105 -9.74 -8.40 -1.36
CA GLY A 105 -9.30 -9.15 -0.17
C GLY A 105 -8.75 -10.53 -0.51
N GLY A 106 -9.40 -11.27 -1.40
CA GLY A 106 -8.92 -12.58 -1.86
C GLY A 106 -7.60 -12.49 -2.62
N ILE A 107 -7.49 -11.51 -3.52
CA ILE A 107 -6.24 -11.25 -4.26
C ILE A 107 -5.14 -10.81 -3.28
N GLY A 108 -5.44 -9.91 -2.34
CA GLY A 108 -4.49 -9.44 -1.32
C GLY A 108 -3.98 -10.56 -0.43
N PHE A 109 -4.83 -11.52 -0.08
CA PHE A 109 -4.42 -12.72 0.66
C PHE A 109 -3.41 -13.56 -0.13
N TRP A 110 -3.67 -13.81 -1.42
CA TRP A 110 -2.72 -14.48 -2.30
C TRP A 110 -1.40 -13.71 -2.44
N MET A 111 -1.46 -12.39 -2.63
CA MET A 111 -0.27 -11.54 -2.71
C MET A 111 0.57 -11.63 -1.43
N GLY A 112 -0.06 -11.68 -0.26
CA GLY A 112 0.61 -11.88 1.02
C GLY A 112 1.39 -13.20 1.07
N ILE A 113 0.75 -14.32 0.67
CA ILE A 113 1.42 -15.62 0.58
C ILE A 113 2.59 -15.58 -0.40
N ALA A 114 2.39 -14.99 -1.57
CA ALA A 114 3.44 -14.88 -2.59
C ALA A 114 4.66 -14.10 -2.08
N LEU A 115 4.45 -12.99 -1.36
CA LEU A 115 5.54 -12.21 -0.77
C LEU A 115 6.31 -12.98 0.31
N ILE A 116 5.62 -13.75 1.14
CA ILE A 116 6.26 -14.61 2.15
C ILE A 116 7.16 -15.64 1.45
N LEU A 117 6.64 -16.33 0.42
CA LEU A 117 7.41 -17.32 -0.34
C LEU A 117 8.63 -16.68 -1.02
N ILE A 118 8.47 -15.52 -1.65
CA ILE A 118 9.58 -14.78 -2.26
C ILE A 118 10.61 -14.38 -1.20
N GLY A 119 10.15 -13.80 -0.08
CA GLY A 119 11.05 -13.32 0.98
C GLY A 119 11.90 -14.45 1.58
N VAL A 120 11.28 -15.61 1.83
CA VAL A 120 12.02 -16.80 2.32
C VAL A 120 12.96 -17.35 1.25
N ALA A 121 12.49 -17.47 0.00
CA ALA A 121 13.32 -17.96 -1.09
C ALA A 121 14.57 -17.08 -1.29
N VAL A 122 14.39 -15.77 -1.30
CA VAL A 122 15.51 -14.82 -1.45
C VAL A 122 16.47 -14.91 -0.26
N ARG A 123 15.97 -15.14 0.96
CA ARG A 123 16.82 -15.38 2.13
C ARG A 123 17.71 -16.61 1.99
N VAL A 124 17.20 -17.66 1.33
CA VAL A 124 17.96 -18.88 1.01
C VAL A 124 19.00 -18.62 -0.08
N ILE A 125 18.58 -17.93 -1.16
CA ILE A 125 19.41 -17.71 -2.35
C ILE A 125 20.50 -16.65 -2.10
N MET A 126 20.19 -15.62 -1.31
CA MET A 126 21.02 -14.43 -1.09
C MET A 126 21.12 -14.10 0.41
N PRO A 127 21.78 -14.94 1.23
CA PRO A 127 21.79 -14.78 2.69
C PRO A 127 22.53 -13.53 3.19
N GLU A 128 23.43 -12.94 2.37
CA GLU A 128 24.33 -11.86 2.76
C GLU A 128 23.87 -10.45 2.33
N ILE A 129 22.62 -10.30 1.88
CA ILE A 129 22.11 -8.97 1.50
C ILE A 129 22.04 -8.08 2.74
N ALA A 130 22.82 -6.99 2.73
CA ALA A 130 22.87 -6.03 3.82
C ALA A 130 21.68 -5.06 3.82
N ASP A 131 21.16 -4.68 2.64
CA ASP A 131 20.03 -3.75 2.50
C ASP A 131 18.73 -4.49 2.21
N ASN A 132 17.90 -4.60 3.24
CA ASN A 132 16.59 -5.24 3.13
C ASN A 132 15.63 -4.54 2.15
N ASN A 133 15.81 -3.25 1.87
CA ASN A 133 14.95 -2.52 0.93
C ASN A 133 15.29 -2.86 -0.52
N ALA A 134 16.52 -3.26 -0.80
CA ALA A 134 17.00 -3.62 -2.14
C ALA A 134 16.82 -5.10 -2.49
N VAL A 135 16.41 -5.95 -1.55
CA VAL A 135 16.30 -7.41 -1.70
C VAL A 135 15.52 -7.82 -2.94
N LEU A 136 14.29 -7.34 -3.09
CA LEU A 136 13.41 -7.74 -4.19
C LEU A 136 13.91 -7.25 -5.56
N PRO A 137 14.28 -5.96 -5.73
CA PRO A 137 14.88 -5.51 -6.99
C PRO A 137 16.17 -6.24 -7.34
N MET A 138 17.07 -6.47 -6.39
CA MET A 138 18.33 -7.16 -6.63
C MET A 138 18.13 -8.61 -7.07
N TRP A 139 17.22 -9.33 -6.41
CA TRP A 139 16.89 -10.69 -6.80
C TRP A 139 16.30 -10.76 -8.21
N ILE A 140 15.36 -9.86 -8.56
CA ILE A 140 14.79 -9.80 -9.91
C ILE A 140 15.89 -9.52 -10.93
N LEU A 141 16.76 -8.54 -10.67
CA LEU A 141 17.85 -8.19 -11.58
C LEU A 141 18.85 -9.32 -11.78
N SER A 142 19.08 -10.16 -10.77
CA SER A 142 20.08 -11.21 -10.82
C SER A 142 19.55 -12.54 -11.36
N TYR A 143 18.29 -12.88 -11.06
CA TYR A 143 17.79 -14.25 -11.24
C TYR A 143 16.64 -14.38 -12.23
N TYR A 144 16.02 -13.28 -12.67
CA TYR A 144 14.98 -13.36 -13.70
C TYR A 144 15.58 -13.41 -15.12
N PRO A 145 14.93 -14.13 -16.06
CA PRO A 145 15.32 -14.09 -17.48
C PRO A 145 15.29 -12.65 -18.01
N PRO A 146 16.22 -12.27 -18.93
CA PRO A 146 16.42 -10.87 -19.33
C PRO A 146 15.16 -10.14 -19.78
N VAL A 147 14.32 -10.77 -20.60
CA VAL A 147 13.08 -10.16 -21.11
C VAL A 147 12.05 -9.99 -19.97
N VAL A 148 11.85 -11.03 -19.16
CA VAL A 148 10.90 -11.02 -18.04
C VAL A 148 11.34 -10.02 -16.97
N ARG A 149 12.64 -9.91 -16.73
CA ARG A 149 13.25 -8.96 -15.80
C ARG A 149 12.81 -7.52 -16.07
N GLY A 150 12.88 -7.08 -17.31
CA GLY A 150 12.46 -5.74 -17.71
C GLY A 150 10.99 -5.48 -17.41
N PHE A 151 10.11 -6.43 -17.75
CA PHE A 151 8.67 -6.32 -17.44
C PHE A 151 8.38 -6.29 -15.94
N VAL A 152 9.08 -7.11 -15.15
CA VAL A 152 8.83 -7.18 -13.71
C VAL A 152 9.34 -5.93 -13.00
N ILE A 153 10.50 -5.40 -13.41
CA ILE A 153 11.00 -4.11 -12.88
C ILE A 153 10.04 -2.98 -13.26
N ALA A 154 9.56 -2.94 -14.51
CA ALA A 154 8.53 -1.98 -14.90
C ALA A 154 7.26 -2.12 -14.05
N GLY A 155 6.86 -3.36 -13.73
CA GLY A 155 5.74 -3.66 -12.84
C GLY A 155 5.94 -3.15 -11.41
N LEU A 156 7.15 -3.27 -10.85
CA LEU A 156 7.47 -2.71 -9.54
C LEU A 156 7.40 -1.18 -9.53
N ILE A 157 7.97 -0.53 -10.55
CA ILE A 157 7.89 0.92 -10.70
C ILE A 157 6.42 1.34 -10.84
N ALA A 158 5.65 0.60 -11.64
CA ALA A 158 4.23 0.84 -11.85
C ALA A 158 3.43 0.73 -10.54
N ALA A 159 3.74 -0.25 -9.67
CA ALA A 159 3.11 -0.39 -8.36
C ALA A 159 3.37 0.82 -7.45
N ILE A 160 4.61 1.33 -7.46
CA ILE A 160 4.95 2.56 -6.73
C ILE A 160 4.16 3.75 -7.29
N MET A 161 4.08 3.86 -8.61
CA MET A 161 3.34 4.95 -9.28
C MET A 161 1.85 4.91 -8.94
N SER A 162 1.20 3.74 -8.94
CA SER A 162 -0.23 3.62 -8.65
C SER A 162 -0.58 4.08 -7.23
N SER A 163 0.25 3.73 -6.26
CA SER A 163 0.08 4.20 -4.88
C SER A 163 0.31 5.71 -4.77
N PHE A 164 1.38 6.20 -5.39
CA PHE A 164 1.72 7.63 -5.40
C PHE A 164 0.60 8.48 -6.00
N ASP A 165 0.02 8.05 -7.13
CA ASP A 165 -1.08 8.75 -7.79
C ASP A 165 -2.34 8.83 -6.93
N SER A 166 -2.68 7.74 -6.27
CA SER A 166 -3.84 7.69 -5.37
C SER A 166 -3.67 8.68 -4.20
N PHE A 167 -2.50 8.71 -3.58
CA PHE A 167 -2.21 9.65 -2.49
C PHE A 167 -2.08 11.10 -2.96
N LEU A 168 -1.58 11.33 -4.18
CA LEU A 168 -1.55 12.68 -4.77
C LEU A 168 -2.95 13.25 -4.96
N ILE A 169 -3.86 12.49 -5.55
CA ILE A 169 -5.26 12.92 -5.75
C ILE A 169 -5.92 13.17 -4.41
N LEU A 170 -5.76 12.23 -3.48
CA LEU A 170 -6.35 12.33 -2.15
C LEU A 170 -5.85 13.58 -1.40
N GLY A 171 -4.53 13.74 -1.27
CA GLY A 171 -3.93 14.88 -0.58
C GLY A 171 -4.30 16.22 -1.23
N THR A 172 -4.30 16.28 -2.56
CA THR A 172 -4.69 17.48 -3.29
C THR A 172 -6.17 17.82 -3.10
N THR A 173 -7.04 16.79 -3.09
CA THR A 173 -8.46 16.97 -2.87
C THR A 173 -8.73 17.51 -1.47
N HIS A 174 -8.15 16.91 -0.43
CA HIS A 174 -8.27 17.39 0.95
C HIS A 174 -7.71 18.81 1.12
N LEU A 175 -6.56 19.10 0.50
CA LEU A 175 -5.97 20.43 0.57
C LEU A 175 -6.87 21.50 -0.04
N MET A 176 -7.50 21.21 -1.19
CA MET A 176 -8.27 22.21 -1.92
C MET A 176 -9.74 22.25 -1.50
N TYR A 177 -10.41 21.11 -1.34
CA TYR A 177 -11.83 21.08 -0.99
C TYR A 177 -12.07 21.22 0.51
N ASP A 178 -11.31 20.52 1.35
CA ASP A 178 -11.56 20.54 2.78
C ASP A 178 -10.89 21.75 3.43
N LEU A 179 -9.56 21.84 3.35
CA LEU A 179 -8.82 22.93 3.95
C LEU A 179 -9.05 24.26 3.24
N GLY A 180 -8.99 24.28 1.91
CA GLY A 180 -9.17 25.49 1.11
C GLY A 180 -10.54 26.14 1.32
N ARG A 181 -11.62 25.34 1.36
CA ARG A 181 -12.97 25.85 1.67
C ARG A 181 -13.18 26.20 3.13
N SER A 182 -12.52 25.52 4.03
CA SER A 182 -12.54 25.89 5.46
C SER A 182 -11.94 27.28 5.69
N ILE A 183 -10.86 27.62 4.97
CA ILE A 183 -10.21 28.94 5.04
C ILE A 183 -11.01 29.99 4.24
N ASN A 184 -11.47 29.62 3.06
CA ASN A 184 -12.26 30.52 2.20
C ASN A 184 -13.53 29.85 1.69
N PRO A 185 -14.66 29.96 2.44
CA PRO A 185 -15.94 29.35 2.07
C PRO A 185 -16.51 29.81 0.72
N LYS A 186 -16.01 30.92 0.18
CA LYS A 186 -16.44 31.48 -1.13
C LYS A 186 -15.68 30.90 -2.32
N LEU A 187 -14.78 29.95 -2.09
CA LEU A 187 -13.98 29.32 -3.14
C LEU A 187 -14.88 28.55 -4.12
N LYS A 188 -14.93 29.00 -5.37
CA LYS A 188 -15.76 28.38 -6.41
C LYS A 188 -15.13 27.07 -6.92
N ASP A 189 -15.97 26.10 -7.27
CA ASP A 189 -15.53 24.83 -7.85
C ASP A 189 -14.68 24.98 -9.10
N GLU A 190 -15.00 25.95 -9.95
CA GLU A 190 -14.19 26.23 -11.14
C GLU A 190 -12.76 26.67 -10.80
N THR A 191 -12.60 27.48 -9.76
CA THR A 191 -11.28 27.92 -9.30
C THR A 191 -10.49 26.74 -8.75
N ILE A 192 -11.14 25.88 -7.94
CA ILE A 192 -10.52 24.65 -7.43
C ILE A 192 -10.08 23.77 -8.59
N LYS A 193 -10.99 23.46 -9.53
CA LYS A 193 -10.68 22.61 -10.70
C LYS A 193 -9.50 23.13 -11.53
N LYS A 194 -9.41 24.44 -11.73
CA LYS A 194 -8.30 25.06 -12.46
C LYS A 194 -6.97 25.00 -11.70
N SER A 195 -6.98 25.06 -10.37
CA SER A 195 -5.78 25.01 -9.55
C SER A 195 -5.33 23.58 -9.19
N LEU A 196 -6.21 22.57 -9.28
CA LEU A 196 -5.89 21.17 -8.97
C LEU A 196 -4.60 20.67 -9.63
N PRO A 197 -4.36 20.86 -10.94
CA PRO A 197 -3.12 20.37 -11.58
C PRO A 197 -1.86 20.95 -10.96
N TYR A 198 -1.87 22.25 -10.69
CA TYR A 198 -0.71 22.94 -10.07
C TYR A 198 -0.50 22.51 -8.63
N THR A 199 -1.58 22.37 -7.87
CA THR A 199 -1.52 21.91 -6.48
C THR A 199 -1.02 20.46 -6.41
N THR A 200 -1.45 19.60 -7.34
CA THR A 200 -0.98 18.21 -7.44
C THR A 200 0.53 18.15 -7.70
N ILE A 201 1.05 18.97 -8.61
CA ILE A 201 2.48 19.04 -8.88
C ILE A 201 3.24 19.54 -7.66
N ALA A 202 2.77 20.62 -7.04
CA ALA A 202 3.41 21.17 -5.84
C ALA A 202 3.43 20.16 -4.69
N PHE A 203 2.31 19.47 -4.45
CA PHE A 203 2.20 18.43 -3.43
C PHE A 203 3.14 17.25 -3.72
N GLY A 204 3.27 16.85 -4.98
CA GLY A 204 4.21 15.81 -5.41
C GLY A 204 5.66 16.21 -5.19
N ILE A 205 6.04 17.46 -5.48
CA ILE A 205 7.40 17.96 -5.23
C ILE A 205 7.71 17.93 -3.73
N VAL A 206 6.79 18.38 -2.87
CA VAL A 206 6.95 18.32 -1.41
C VAL A 206 7.13 16.87 -0.95
N GLY A 207 6.32 15.94 -1.49
CA GLY A 207 6.45 14.51 -1.19
C GLY A 207 7.82 13.94 -1.56
N ILE A 208 8.36 14.31 -2.73
CA ILE A 208 9.71 13.90 -3.16
C ILE A 208 10.77 14.46 -2.20
N ILE A 209 10.68 15.73 -1.83
CA ILE A 209 11.61 16.36 -0.90
C ILE A 209 11.60 15.61 0.44
N ILE A 210 10.43 15.33 1.00
CA ILE A 210 10.29 14.58 2.25
C ILE A 210 10.91 13.18 2.10
N ALA A 211 10.65 12.49 1.00
CA ALA A 211 11.15 11.14 0.75
C ALA A 211 12.69 11.06 0.75
N LEU A 212 13.39 12.12 0.35
CA LEU A 212 14.86 12.18 0.38
C LEU A 212 15.46 12.17 1.81
N TYR A 213 14.66 12.50 2.82
CA TYR A 213 15.09 12.49 4.22
C TYR A 213 14.67 11.23 4.99
N ILE A 214 13.86 10.34 4.37
CA ILE A 214 13.41 9.10 5.01
C ILE A 214 14.50 8.05 4.87
N THR A 215 15.06 7.62 5.99
CA THR A 215 16.11 6.60 6.06
C THR A 215 15.58 5.19 6.19
N SER A 216 14.42 5.00 6.83
CA SER A 216 13.75 3.72 7.02
C SER A 216 12.30 3.81 6.57
N LEU A 217 11.98 3.10 5.50
CA LEU A 217 10.61 3.03 4.97
C LEU A 217 9.65 2.40 5.98
N PHE A 218 10.11 1.36 6.68
CA PHE A 218 9.28 0.64 7.64
C PHE A 218 8.89 1.51 8.84
N ASP A 219 9.86 2.23 9.43
CA ASP A 219 9.60 3.12 10.56
C ASP A 219 8.68 4.27 10.17
N PHE A 220 8.86 4.79 8.95
CA PHE A 220 7.99 5.84 8.41
C PHE A 220 6.54 5.35 8.25
N LEU A 221 6.33 4.18 7.66
CA LEU A 221 5.01 3.58 7.52
C LEU A 221 4.37 3.32 8.89
N TYR A 222 5.14 2.78 9.84
CA TYR A 222 4.65 2.55 11.19
C TYR A 222 4.22 3.86 11.88
N MET A 223 4.99 4.92 11.72
CA MET A 223 4.64 6.25 12.24
C MET A 223 3.33 6.77 11.60
N VAL A 224 3.19 6.69 10.28
CA VAL A 224 1.99 7.14 9.57
C VAL A 224 0.76 6.36 10.02
N PHE A 225 0.83 5.04 10.09
CA PHE A 225 -0.28 4.21 10.57
C PHE A 225 -0.61 4.47 12.04
N SER A 226 0.38 4.74 12.88
CA SER A 226 0.15 5.07 14.28
C SER A 226 -0.58 6.40 14.45
N ILE A 227 -0.20 7.42 13.67
CA ILE A 227 -0.89 8.73 13.67
C ILE A 227 -2.32 8.57 13.17
N MET A 228 -2.54 7.86 12.06
CA MET A 228 -3.89 7.60 11.54
C MET A 228 -4.74 6.81 12.54
N GLY A 229 -4.16 5.78 13.15
CA GLY A 229 -4.83 4.95 14.15
C GLY A 229 -5.23 5.73 15.40
N ALA A 230 -4.38 6.61 15.87
CA ALA A 230 -4.66 7.40 17.08
C ALA A 230 -5.61 8.57 16.82
N ALA A 231 -5.48 9.26 15.67
CA ALA A 231 -6.23 10.48 15.38
C ALA A 231 -7.57 10.22 14.69
N ILE A 232 -7.60 9.34 13.67
CA ILE A 232 -8.77 9.20 12.79
C ILE A 232 -9.68 8.04 13.24
N CYS A 233 -9.10 6.90 13.59
CA CYS A 233 -9.89 5.70 13.84
C CYS A 233 -10.84 5.80 15.04
N PRO A 234 -10.47 6.36 16.20
CA PRO A 234 -11.39 6.51 17.31
C PRO A 234 -12.60 7.36 16.95
N ALA A 235 -12.39 8.49 16.27
CA ALA A 235 -13.45 9.37 15.83
C ALA A 235 -14.38 8.70 14.81
N LEU A 236 -13.81 7.95 13.85
CA LEU A 236 -14.56 7.21 12.84
C LEU A 236 -15.41 6.10 13.49
N PHE A 237 -14.81 5.28 14.35
CA PHE A 237 -15.54 4.22 15.06
C PHE A 237 -16.62 4.79 15.96
N ALA A 238 -16.33 5.86 16.68
CA ALA A 238 -17.32 6.54 17.50
C ALA A 238 -18.50 7.06 16.67
N ALA A 239 -18.23 7.67 15.52
CA ALA A 239 -19.27 8.17 14.60
C ALA A 239 -20.14 7.04 14.02
N VAL A 240 -19.56 5.88 13.72
CA VAL A 240 -20.30 4.73 13.17
C VAL A 240 -21.08 3.98 14.24
N LEU A 241 -20.45 3.71 15.40
CA LEU A 241 -21.06 2.90 16.46
C LEU A 241 -22.02 3.69 17.36
N PHE A 242 -21.79 4.99 17.54
CA PHE A 242 -22.53 5.86 18.45
C PHE A 242 -23.11 7.09 17.74
N ARG A 243 -23.62 6.89 16.53
CA ARG A 243 -24.04 7.91 15.57
C ARG A 243 -24.76 9.13 16.17
N ASP A 244 -25.65 8.90 17.15
CA ASP A 244 -26.49 9.95 17.78
C ASP A 244 -25.90 10.52 19.08
N LYS A 245 -24.75 10.03 19.54
CA LYS A 245 -24.13 10.37 20.82
C LYS A 245 -22.79 11.09 20.69
N VAL A 246 -22.25 11.18 19.47
CA VAL A 246 -20.93 11.81 19.24
C VAL A 246 -21.12 13.26 18.84
N SER A 247 -20.55 14.17 19.63
CA SER A 247 -20.50 15.59 19.29
C SER A 247 -19.27 15.89 18.41
N SER A 248 -19.35 16.95 17.59
CA SER A 248 -18.22 17.44 16.80
C SER A 248 -17.01 17.79 17.67
N PHE A 249 -17.25 18.31 18.87
CA PHE A 249 -16.20 18.61 19.84
C PHE A 249 -15.51 17.33 20.37
N GLY A 250 -16.27 16.29 20.69
CA GLY A 250 -15.71 15.01 21.13
C GLY A 250 -14.96 14.24 20.04
N ALA A 251 -15.22 14.55 18.77
CA ALA A 251 -14.48 13.96 17.64
C ALA A 251 -13.16 14.68 17.33
N THR A 252 -12.97 15.90 17.84
CA THR A 252 -11.76 16.72 17.62
C THR A 252 -10.83 16.78 18.86
N ALA A 253 -11.29 16.28 19.99
CA ALA A 253 -10.51 16.18 21.24
C ALA A 253 -9.72 14.88 21.31
#